data_d7ab500249885f4a26d375ceead92d8d
#
_entry.id   d7ab500249885f4a26d375ceead92d8d
#
_cell.length_a   1.000
_cell.length_b   1.000
_cell.length_c   1.000
_cell.angle_alpha   90.00
_cell.angle_beta   90.00
_cell.angle_gamma   90.00
#
_symmetry.space_group_name_H-M   'P 1'
#
loop_
_entity.id
_entity.type
_entity.pdbx_description
1 polymer ?
#
loop_
_entity_poly.entity_id
_entity_poly.type
_entity_poly.pdbx_seq_one_letter_code
_entity_poly.pdbx_strand_id
1 'polypeptide(L)'
;MDVKYKRTKPYQTAKLPIRQPRIMTWLLYVVSKLMMPWGIQYKIEKFNMEGVKPPYFLLSNHMYFIDFQLSAMATYPHRVNNVATIDGYYRRPWLMELLGCICKRKFTTDLHLIRSIRHVLKKNGDVLCMYPEARYSPVGTTAILPDALGKMIKMSKVPVVVLLHHGNYLYTPFWNYRKPRKVPLYTTMTQVLTAEEVEQKSVEEINQIVKDALTYDEYQWQVEQNIRITEPFRAEGLHKVLYQCPSCKTEHEMASEGAQIFCKALGDG
;
A
#
# COMPACT_ATOMS: atom_id res chain seq x y z
N MET A 1 -23.67 23.35 15.42
CA MET A 1 -23.34 22.03 16.02
C MET A 1 -21.92 22.08 16.54
N ASP A 2 -21.73 22.26 17.83
CA ASP A 2 -20.39 22.23 18.44
C ASP A 2 -19.87 20.81 18.44
N VAL A 3 -18.96 20.51 17.52
CA VAL A 3 -18.25 19.25 17.53
C VAL A 3 -17.27 19.27 18.70
N LYS A 4 -17.64 18.69 19.84
CA LYS A 4 -16.73 18.48 20.98
C LYS A 4 -15.63 17.51 20.54
N TYR A 5 -14.50 18.06 20.11
CA TYR A 5 -13.28 17.27 19.92
C TYR A 5 -12.83 16.71 21.28
N LYS A 6 -13.11 15.44 21.55
CA LYS A 6 -12.46 14.76 22.66
C LYS A 6 -10.96 14.72 22.35
N ARG A 7 -10.16 15.48 23.10
CA ARG A 7 -8.69 15.34 23.08
C ARG A 7 -8.34 13.94 23.57
N THR A 8 -8.10 13.04 22.64
CA THR A 8 -7.53 11.73 22.97
C THR A 8 -6.06 11.92 23.25
N LYS A 9 -5.56 11.21 24.28
CA LYS A 9 -4.10 11.21 24.57
C LYS A 9 -3.37 10.71 23.32
N PRO A 10 -2.31 11.42 22.87
CA PRO A 10 -1.54 10.96 21.73
C PRO A 10 -0.94 9.58 22.02
N TYR A 11 -0.91 8.72 21.02
CA TYR A 11 -0.29 7.40 21.14
C TYR A 11 1.20 7.56 21.49
N GLN A 12 1.65 6.87 22.53
CA GLN A 12 3.06 6.87 22.92
C GLN A 12 3.85 5.92 22.02
N THR A 13 4.65 6.48 21.13
CA THR A 13 5.45 5.72 20.14
C THR A 13 6.74 5.09 20.75
N ALA A 14 6.91 5.14 22.07
CA ALA A 14 8.17 4.73 22.72
C ALA A 14 8.38 3.20 22.80
N LYS A 15 7.33 2.40 22.63
CA LYS A 15 7.41 0.94 22.70
C LYS A 15 7.96 0.35 21.41
N LEU A 16 8.95 -0.53 21.53
CA LEU A 16 9.39 -1.34 20.38
C LEU A 16 8.29 -2.32 19.96
N PRO A 17 8.19 -2.63 18.65
CA PRO A 17 7.19 -3.56 18.17
C PRO A 17 7.42 -4.96 18.71
N ILE A 18 6.35 -5.61 19.13
CA ILE A 18 6.43 -7.00 19.56
C ILE A 18 6.59 -7.93 18.35
N ARG A 19 7.12 -9.10 18.59
CA ARG A 19 7.07 -10.19 17.62
C ARG A 19 5.63 -10.70 17.53
N GLN A 20 5.02 -10.62 16.35
CA GLN A 20 3.63 -11.06 16.14
C GLN A 20 3.45 -12.53 16.57
N PRO A 21 2.44 -12.89 17.40
CA PRO A 21 2.15 -14.27 17.74
C PRO A 21 1.81 -15.10 16.48
N ARG A 22 2.25 -16.35 16.39
CA ARG A 22 1.96 -17.22 15.23
C ARG A 22 0.47 -17.40 14.96
N ILE A 23 -0.32 -17.48 16.04
CA ILE A 23 -1.78 -17.57 15.90
C ILE A 23 -2.36 -16.33 15.20
N MET A 24 -1.79 -15.14 15.44
CA MET A 24 -2.22 -13.91 14.76
C MET A 24 -1.82 -13.91 13.29
N THR A 25 -0.64 -14.43 12.94
CA THR A 25 -0.23 -14.61 11.53
C THR A 25 -1.20 -15.53 10.79
N TRP A 26 -1.54 -16.66 11.41
CA TRP A 26 -2.53 -17.60 10.87
C TRP A 26 -3.94 -16.96 10.77
N LEU A 27 -4.38 -16.29 11.82
CA LEU A 27 -5.68 -15.63 11.84
C LEU A 27 -5.78 -14.54 10.77
N LEU A 28 -4.74 -13.72 10.60
CA LEU A 28 -4.69 -12.73 9.53
C LEU A 28 -4.80 -13.36 8.14
N TYR A 29 -4.09 -14.47 7.90
CA TYR A 29 -4.20 -15.20 6.64
C TYR A 29 -5.62 -15.71 6.39
N VAL A 30 -6.22 -16.39 7.38
CA VAL A 30 -7.57 -16.94 7.27
C VAL A 30 -8.61 -15.83 7.08
N VAL A 31 -8.56 -14.79 7.92
CA VAL A 31 -9.47 -13.64 7.82
C VAL A 31 -9.31 -12.91 6.48
N SER A 32 -8.07 -12.68 6.04
CA SER A 32 -7.82 -12.06 4.73
C SER A 32 -8.43 -12.88 3.61
N LYS A 33 -8.27 -14.20 3.64
CA LYS A 33 -8.84 -15.11 2.65
C LYS A 33 -10.38 -15.13 2.67
N LEU A 34 -10.99 -15.15 3.85
CA LEU A 34 -12.44 -15.12 4.02
C LEU A 34 -13.06 -13.77 3.65
N MET A 35 -12.33 -12.68 3.85
CA MET A 35 -12.77 -11.33 3.51
C MET A 35 -12.50 -10.95 2.05
N MET A 36 -11.86 -11.81 1.26
CA MET A 36 -11.70 -11.54 -0.17
C MET A 36 -13.10 -11.40 -0.81
N PRO A 37 -13.30 -10.41 -1.68
CA PRO A 37 -14.60 -10.15 -2.27
C PRO A 37 -15.10 -11.35 -3.07
N TRP A 38 -16.30 -11.77 -2.79
CA TRP A 38 -16.88 -12.93 -3.49
C TRP A 38 -17.05 -12.65 -4.98
N GLY A 39 -16.68 -13.62 -5.82
CA GLY A 39 -16.74 -13.50 -7.27
C GLY A 39 -15.61 -12.68 -7.90
N ILE A 40 -14.65 -12.18 -7.12
CA ILE A 40 -13.44 -11.55 -7.63
C ILE A 40 -12.33 -12.61 -7.75
N GLN A 41 -11.77 -12.73 -8.94
CA GLN A 41 -10.59 -13.57 -9.16
C GLN A 41 -9.36 -12.85 -8.61
N TYR A 42 -8.52 -13.57 -7.87
CA TYR A 42 -7.23 -13.06 -7.46
C TYR A 42 -6.13 -14.10 -7.68
N LYS A 43 -4.93 -13.62 -7.99
CA LYS A 43 -3.74 -14.45 -8.20
C LYS A 43 -2.55 -13.82 -7.48
N ILE A 44 -1.74 -14.64 -6.86
CA ILE A 44 -0.48 -14.23 -6.23
C ILE A 44 0.63 -15.07 -6.84
N GLU A 45 1.61 -14.42 -7.46
CA GLU A 45 2.78 -15.07 -8.04
C GLU A 45 4.06 -14.61 -7.37
N LYS A 46 5.02 -15.51 -7.27
CA LYS A 46 6.30 -15.28 -6.61
C LYS A 46 7.43 -15.49 -7.61
N PHE A 47 8.33 -14.51 -7.74
CA PHE A 47 9.46 -14.52 -8.64
C PHE A 47 10.76 -14.34 -7.85
N ASN A 48 11.77 -15.15 -8.14
CA ASN A 48 13.07 -15.13 -7.45
C ASN A 48 12.94 -15.26 -5.92
N MET A 49 11.92 -16.00 -5.45
CA MET A 49 11.66 -16.18 -4.02
C MET A 49 12.10 -17.55 -3.50
N GLU A 50 12.74 -18.36 -4.34
CA GLU A 50 13.24 -19.70 -3.98
C GLU A 50 14.32 -19.57 -2.91
N GLY A 51 14.10 -20.20 -1.75
CA GLY A 51 15.03 -20.15 -0.62
C GLY A 51 15.04 -18.83 0.17
N VAL A 52 14.30 -17.82 -0.24
CA VAL A 52 14.21 -16.54 0.49
C VAL A 52 13.44 -16.71 1.80
N LYS A 53 14.11 -16.48 2.91
CA LYS A 53 13.55 -16.58 4.26
C LYS A 53 13.71 -15.25 5.01
N PRO A 54 12.80 -14.93 5.96
CA PRO A 54 13.02 -13.78 6.83
C PRO A 54 14.35 -13.85 7.58
N PRO A 55 14.99 -12.69 7.90
CA PRO A 55 14.43 -11.37 7.70
C PRO A 55 14.62 -10.84 6.28
N TYR A 56 13.64 -10.10 5.76
CA TYR A 56 13.77 -9.30 4.55
C TYR A 56 12.92 -8.03 4.63
N PHE A 57 13.30 -7.05 3.82
CA PHE A 57 12.58 -5.79 3.67
C PHE A 57 11.54 -5.96 2.57
N LEU A 58 10.26 -5.86 2.90
CA LEU A 58 9.14 -5.93 1.97
C LEU A 58 8.63 -4.53 1.66
N LEU A 59 8.69 -4.14 0.40
CA LEU A 59 8.16 -2.88 -0.10
C LEU A 59 6.93 -3.14 -0.97
N SER A 60 5.91 -2.33 -0.84
CA SER A 60 4.69 -2.50 -1.64
C SER A 60 4.15 -1.17 -2.13
N ASN A 61 3.56 -1.15 -3.33
CA ASN A 61 2.68 -0.07 -3.75
C ASN A 61 1.41 -0.04 -2.88
N HIS A 62 0.68 1.07 -2.88
CA HIS A 62 -0.46 1.24 -1.98
C HIS A 62 -1.66 1.84 -2.70
N MET A 63 -2.60 0.98 -3.08
CA MET A 63 -3.77 1.35 -3.87
C MET A 63 -5.04 1.43 -3.02
N TYR A 64 -5.26 0.43 -2.14
CA TYR A 64 -6.44 0.36 -1.29
C TYR A 64 -6.23 -0.59 -0.10
N PHE A 65 -7.20 -0.69 0.80
CA PHE A 65 -7.12 -1.56 1.99
C PHE A 65 -6.92 -3.05 1.66
N ILE A 66 -7.38 -3.50 0.49
CA ILE A 66 -7.21 -4.88 0.02
C ILE A 66 -5.74 -5.28 -0.18
N ASP A 67 -4.84 -4.30 -0.36
CA ASP A 67 -3.39 -4.53 -0.43
C ASP A 67 -2.88 -5.23 0.82
N PHE A 68 -3.40 -4.84 1.99
CA PHE A 68 -3.03 -5.46 3.26
C PHE A 68 -3.44 -6.94 3.32
N GLN A 69 -4.63 -7.28 2.80
CA GLN A 69 -5.13 -8.66 2.75
C GLN A 69 -4.28 -9.51 1.82
N LEU A 70 -4.00 -9.00 0.61
CA LEU A 70 -3.14 -9.67 -0.37
C LEU A 70 -1.70 -9.82 0.15
N SER A 71 -1.17 -8.80 0.83
CA SER A 71 0.15 -8.86 1.47
C SER A 71 0.21 -9.94 2.56
N ALA A 72 -0.81 -10.04 3.41
CA ALA A 72 -0.90 -11.06 4.44
C ALA A 72 -0.95 -12.49 3.84
N MET A 73 -1.68 -12.66 2.72
CA MET A 73 -1.74 -13.94 2.01
C MET A 73 -0.42 -14.29 1.31
N ALA A 74 0.23 -13.30 0.66
CA ALA A 74 1.48 -13.49 -0.07
C ALA A 74 2.64 -13.89 0.85
N THR A 75 2.66 -13.33 2.07
CA THR A 75 3.74 -13.53 3.04
C THR A 75 3.56 -14.72 3.96
N TYR A 76 2.35 -15.28 4.06
CA TYR A 76 2.10 -16.45 4.92
C TYR A 76 3.05 -17.62 4.56
N PRO A 77 3.65 -18.32 5.54
CA PRO A 77 3.42 -18.30 7.00
C PRO A 77 4.36 -17.36 7.79
N HIS A 78 5.02 -16.41 7.14
CA HIS A 78 5.99 -15.53 7.81
C HIS A 78 5.28 -14.44 8.62
N ARG A 79 5.92 -14.05 9.74
CA ARG A 79 5.49 -12.91 10.55
C ARG A 79 5.88 -11.63 9.86
N VAL A 80 4.95 -10.67 9.82
CA VAL A 80 5.14 -9.38 9.17
C VAL A 80 4.86 -8.25 10.15
N ASN A 81 5.84 -7.37 10.34
CA ASN A 81 5.67 -6.14 11.06
C ASN A 81 5.44 -5.00 10.05
N ASN A 82 4.24 -4.46 10.00
CA ASN A 82 3.88 -3.40 9.07
C ASN A 82 4.22 -2.02 9.65
N VAL A 83 4.81 -1.15 8.85
CA VAL A 83 4.94 0.27 9.20
C VAL A 83 3.61 0.96 8.93
N ALA A 84 2.98 1.48 9.98
CA ALA A 84 1.70 2.16 9.90
C ALA A 84 1.80 3.59 10.43
N THR A 85 1.05 4.51 9.83
CA THR A 85 0.99 5.89 10.29
C THR A 85 0.28 5.99 11.64
N ILE A 86 0.59 7.03 12.43
CA ILE A 86 -0.02 7.28 13.74
C ILE A 86 -1.55 7.34 13.69
N ASP A 87 -2.11 7.75 12.55
CA ASP A 87 -3.56 7.79 12.32
C ASP A 87 -4.20 6.41 12.44
N GLY A 88 -3.49 5.33 12.02
CA GLY A 88 -3.96 3.95 12.16
C GLY A 88 -4.07 3.48 13.61
N TYR A 89 -3.29 4.10 14.52
CA TYR A 89 -3.31 3.76 15.95
C TYR A 89 -4.43 4.46 16.73
N TYR A 90 -5.06 5.48 16.16
CA TYR A 90 -5.99 6.36 16.87
C TYR A 90 -7.19 5.62 17.47
N ARG A 91 -7.78 4.66 16.75
CA ARG A 91 -8.99 3.97 17.20
C ARG A 91 -8.72 2.67 17.95
N ARG A 92 -7.65 1.93 17.58
CA ARG A 92 -7.37 0.58 18.08
C ARG A 92 -5.87 0.36 18.32
N PRO A 93 -5.22 1.14 19.20
CA PRO A 93 -3.78 1.01 19.42
C PRO A 93 -3.37 -0.39 19.88
N TRP A 94 -4.16 -1.02 20.74
CA TRP A 94 -3.92 -2.38 21.23
C TRP A 94 -3.87 -3.42 20.09
N LEU A 95 -4.71 -3.27 19.07
CA LEU A 95 -4.72 -4.18 17.91
C LEU A 95 -3.46 -3.97 17.06
N MET A 96 -3.08 -2.71 16.81
CA MET A 96 -1.87 -2.42 16.07
C MET A 96 -0.62 -2.92 16.79
N GLU A 97 -0.57 -2.80 18.13
CA GLU A 97 0.50 -3.38 18.96
C GLU A 97 0.52 -4.91 18.85
N LEU A 98 -0.64 -5.58 18.98
CA LEU A 98 -0.78 -7.04 18.87
C LEU A 98 -0.35 -7.56 17.49
N LEU A 99 -0.62 -6.82 16.43
CA LEU A 99 -0.17 -7.11 15.07
C LEU A 99 1.32 -6.83 14.86
N GLY A 100 2.02 -6.30 15.87
CA GLY A 100 3.42 -5.95 15.79
C GLY A 100 3.69 -4.76 14.86
N CYS A 101 2.70 -3.91 14.61
CA CYS A 101 2.88 -2.75 13.75
C CYS A 101 3.88 -1.74 14.34
N ILE A 102 4.60 -1.05 13.45
CA ILE A 102 5.51 0.02 13.81
C ILE A 102 4.81 1.36 13.55
N CYS A 103 4.63 2.15 14.62
CA CYS A 103 4.02 3.46 14.50
C CYS A 103 5.01 4.47 13.90
N LYS A 104 4.64 5.09 12.76
CA LYS A 104 5.40 6.17 12.14
C LYS A 104 4.70 7.51 12.34
N ARG A 105 5.43 8.51 12.83
CA ARG A 105 4.97 9.90 12.88
C ARG A 105 5.19 10.55 11.52
N LYS A 106 4.20 11.31 11.06
CA LYS A 106 4.29 12.07 9.80
C LYS A 106 5.14 13.33 9.99
N PHE A 107 5.85 13.72 8.95
CA PHE A 107 6.57 15.00 8.83
C PHE A 107 7.64 15.26 9.91
N THR A 108 8.17 14.22 10.55
CA THR A 108 9.22 14.33 11.56
C THR A 108 10.34 13.34 11.31
N THR A 109 11.56 13.70 11.71
CA THR A 109 12.66 12.72 11.83
C THR A 109 12.32 11.77 12.96
N ASP A 110 12.14 10.49 12.61
CA ASP A 110 11.66 9.49 13.57
C ASP A 110 12.74 8.45 13.89
N LEU A 111 13.59 8.80 14.88
CA LEU A 111 14.62 7.88 15.36
C LEU A 111 14.02 6.58 15.96
N HIS A 112 12.78 6.66 16.47
CA HIS A 112 12.09 5.48 16.97
C HIS A 112 11.77 4.50 15.84
N LEU A 113 11.37 5.02 14.66
CA LEU A 113 11.14 4.21 13.46
C LEU A 113 12.42 3.41 13.12
N ILE A 114 13.57 4.06 13.06
CA ILE A 114 14.84 3.39 12.72
C ILE A 114 15.20 2.31 13.76
N ARG A 115 15.01 2.59 15.06
CA ARG A 115 15.22 1.61 16.12
C ARG A 115 14.27 0.42 16.00
N SER A 116 13.01 0.67 15.68
CA SER A 116 11.98 -0.35 15.49
C SER A 116 12.27 -1.24 14.29
N ILE A 117 12.67 -0.66 13.16
CA ILE A 117 13.09 -1.39 11.97
C ILE A 117 14.25 -2.33 12.29
N ARG A 118 15.28 -1.80 12.95
CA ARG A 118 16.43 -2.61 13.36
C ARG A 118 16.03 -3.73 14.33
N HIS A 119 15.10 -3.46 15.25
CA HIS A 119 14.59 -4.46 16.19
C HIS A 119 13.88 -5.60 15.44
N VAL A 120 12.98 -5.30 14.51
CA VAL A 120 12.27 -6.30 13.72
C VAL A 120 13.22 -7.14 12.89
N LEU A 121 14.10 -6.51 12.11
CA LEU A 121 14.96 -7.22 11.18
C LEU A 121 16.09 -7.99 11.87
N LYS A 122 16.73 -7.41 12.91
CA LYS A 122 17.94 -8.01 13.51
C LYS A 122 17.65 -8.82 14.76
N LYS A 123 16.68 -8.41 15.61
CA LYS A 123 16.37 -9.10 16.87
C LYS A 123 15.25 -10.12 16.70
N ASN A 124 14.14 -9.74 16.05
CA ASN A 124 13.03 -10.65 15.82
C ASN A 124 13.29 -11.61 14.66
N GLY A 125 14.04 -11.20 13.63
CA GLY A 125 14.26 -11.95 12.41
C GLY A 125 12.99 -12.11 11.58
N ASP A 126 12.11 -11.13 11.60
CA ASP A 126 10.82 -11.16 10.91
C ASP A 126 10.83 -10.26 9.67
N VAL A 127 9.77 -10.32 8.86
CA VAL A 127 9.58 -9.46 7.69
C VAL A 127 9.19 -8.05 8.14
N LEU A 128 9.84 -7.05 7.58
CA LEU A 128 9.43 -5.65 7.72
C LEU A 128 8.69 -5.22 6.46
N CYS A 129 7.42 -4.88 6.58
CA CYS A 129 6.63 -4.38 5.45
C CYS A 129 6.44 -2.87 5.55
N MET A 130 6.70 -2.18 4.43
CA MET A 130 6.53 -0.73 4.30
C MET A 130 5.89 -0.38 2.96
N TYR A 131 4.96 0.57 3.00
CA TYR A 131 4.41 1.24 1.83
C TYR A 131 5.14 2.59 1.67
N PRO A 132 6.15 2.68 0.79
CA PRO A 132 7.03 3.87 0.75
C PRO A 132 6.31 5.14 0.30
N GLU A 133 5.20 5.02 -0.42
CA GLU A 133 4.35 6.14 -0.81
C GLU A 133 3.64 6.81 0.38
N ALA A 134 3.53 6.11 1.52
CA ALA A 134 2.91 6.56 2.78
C ALA A 134 1.44 7.05 2.65
N ARG A 135 0.77 6.74 1.54
CA ARG A 135 -0.64 7.05 1.26
C ARG A 135 -1.18 6.09 0.20
N TYR A 136 -2.50 5.99 0.08
CA TYR A 136 -3.12 5.38 -1.10
C TYR A 136 -2.88 6.24 -2.34
N SER A 137 -2.66 5.59 -3.48
CA SER A 137 -2.53 6.32 -4.75
C SER A 137 -3.84 7.03 -5.08
N PRO A 138 -3.84 8.35 -5.33
CA PRO A 138 -5.05 9.07 -5.72
C PRO A 138 -5.44 8.84 -7.17
N VAL A 139 -4.49 8.42 -8.01
CA VAL A 139 -4.66 8.34 -9.47
C VAL A 139 -4.25 6.99 -10.08
N GLY A 140 -3.90 5.99 -9.27
CA GLY A 140 -3.55 4.65 -9.76
C GLY A 140 -2.14 4.50 -10.33
N THR A 141 -1.28 5.50 -10.14
CA THR A 141 0.13 5.46 -10.53
C THR A 141 1.04 5.59 -9.32
N THR A 142 2.28 5.15 -9.45
CA THR A 142 3.28 5.26 -8.39
C THR A 142 3.58 6.73 -8.07
N ALA A 143 3.57 7.07 -6.78
CA ALA A 143 3.96 8.38 -6.29
C ALA A 143 5.50 8.53 -6.25
N ILE A 144 5.97 9.77 -6.05
CA ILE A 144 7.39 10.04 -5.84
C ILE A 144 7.85 9.35 -4.55
N LEU A 145 8.85 8.48 -4.67
CA LEU A 145 9.42 7.75 -3.54
C LEU A 145 10.52 8.59 -2.86
N PRO A 146 10.63 8.53 -1.52
CA PRO A 146 11.65 9.29 -0.80
C PRO A 146 13.05 8.71 -1.02
N ASP A 147 14.04 9.55 -1.29
CA ASP A 147 15.44 9.14 -1.48
C ASP A 147 16.08 8.51 -0.23
N ALA A 148 15.54 8.81 0.95
CA ALA A 148 15.96 8.21 2.20
C ALA A 148 15.70 6.68 2.27
N LEU A 149 14.90 6.12 1.36
CA LEU A 149 14.56 4.70 1.31
C LEU A 149 15.78 3.83 1.07
N GLY A 150 16.60 4.14 0.05
CA GLY A 150 17.84 3.41 -0.24
C GLY A 150 18.83 3.42 0.91
N LYS A 151 18.95 4.55 1.61
CA LYS A 151 19.79 4.64 2.82
C LYS A 151 19.30 3.70 3.94
N MET A 152 17.99 3.64 4.14
CA MET A 152 17.36 2.76 5.14
C MET A 152 17.58 1.28 4.78
N ILE A 153 17.42 0.92 3.51
CA ILE A 153 17.66 -0.43 2.99
C ILE A 153 19.13 -0.80 3.17
N LYS A 154 20.05 0.05 2.75
CA LYS A 154 21.52 -0.16 2.90
C LYS A 154 21.91 -0.45 4.34
N MET A 155 21.34 0.29 5.29
CA MET A 155 21.58 0.08 6.74
C MET A 155 20.99 -1.23 7.26
N SER A 156 19.99 -1.79 6.61
CA SER A 156 19.30 -3.01 7.06
C SER A 156 20.11 -4.27 6.81
N LYS A 157 20.90 -4.31 5.72
CA LYS A 157 21.70 -5.45 5.27
C LYS A 157 20.89 -6.76 5.21
N VAL A 158 19.71 -6.69 4.64
CA VAL A 158 18.81 -7.83 4.42
C VAL A 158 18.27 -7.80 2.98
N PRO A 159 17.82 -8.94 2.44
CA PRO A 159 17.21 -8.96 1.10
C PRO A 159 16.06 -7.96 0.98
N VAL A 160 15.84 -7.44 -0.23
CA VAL A 160 14.70 -6.58 -0.55
C VAL A 160 13.74 -7.32 -1.47
N VAL A 161 12.50 -7.36 -1.07
CA VAL A 161 11.38 -7.97 -1.80
C VAL A 161 10.38 -6.87 -2.12
N VAL A 162 9.91 -6.84 -3.36
CA VAL A 162 8.84 -5.93 -3.80
C VAL A 162 7.56 -6.73 -3.99
N LEU A 163 6.48 -6.22 -3.44
CA LEU A 163 5.13 -6.70 -3.61
C LEU A 163 4.35 -5.67 -4.42
N LEU A 164 3.99 -6.02 -5.65
CA LEU A 164 3.29 -5.12 -6.54
C LEU A 164 1.86 -5.62 -6.76
N HIS A 165 0.88 -4.80 -6.39
CA HIS A 165 -0.54 -5.08 -6.53
C HIS A 165 -1.08 -4.43 -7.80
N HIS A 166 -1.80 -5.21 -8.60
CA HIS A 166 -2.42 -4.83 -9.85
C HIS A 166 -3.94 -5.03 -9.77
N GLY A 167 -4.70 -4.12 -10.33
CA GLY A 167 -6.17 -4.15 -10.31
C GLY A 167 -6.80 -3.58 -9.05
N ASN A 168 -6.03 -3.35 -7.99
CA ASN A 168 -6.55 -2.92 -6.69
C ASN A 168 -7.13 -1.49 -6.74
N TYR A 169 -6.51 -0.59 -7.52
CA TYR A 169 -7.06 0.75 -7.72
C TYR A 169 -8.30 0.72 -8.61
N LEU A 170 -8.29 -0.05 -9.69
CA LEU A 170 -9.45 -0.22 -10.56
C LEU A 170 -10.63 -0.85 -9.81
N TYR A 171 -10.34 -1.80 -8.91
CA TYR A 171 -11.34 -2.46 -8.06
C TYR A 171 -12.06 -1.45 -7.15
N THR A 172 -11.31 -0.57 -6.47
CA THR A 172 -11.84 0.49 -5.59
C THR A 172 -11.05 1.77 -5.76
N PRO A 173 -11.33 2.57 -6.82
CA PRO A 173 -10.62 3.81 -7.02
C PRO A 173 -10.89 4.79 -5.89
N PHE A 174 -9.89 5.60 -5.56
CA PHE A 174 -9.95 6.58 -4.46
C PHE A 174 -11.18 7.50 -4.55
N TRP A 175 -11.59 7.87 -5.75
CA TRP A 175 -12.74 8.76 -5.99
C TRP A 175 -14.10 8.06 -5.86
N ASN A 176 -14.16 6.71 -5.88
CA ASN A 176 -15.39 5.92 -5.70
C ASN A 176 -15.19 4.64 -4.87
N TYR A 177 -14.56 4.75 -3.71
CA TYR A 177 -14.18 3.61 -2.87
C TYR A 177 -15.37 2.84 -2.25
N ARG A 178 -16.60 3.39 -2.30
CA ARG A 178 -17.81 2.75 -1.73
C ARG A 178 -18.48 1.76 -2.68
N LYS A 179 -18.16 1.82 -3.98
CA LYS A 179 -18.75 0.97 -5.02
C LYS A 179 -17.65 0.17 -5.70
N PRO A 180 -17.27 -0.99 -5.13
CA PRO A 180 -16.23 -1.82 -5.73
C PRO A 180 -16.68 -2.36 -7.09
N ARG A 181 -15.72 -2.56 -8.00
CA ARG A 181 -15.90 -3.03 -9.36
C ARG A 181 -15.43 -4.48 -9.50
N LYS A 182 -15.93 -5.18 -10.51
CA LYS A 182 -15.52 -6.56 -10.82
C LYS A 182 -14.22 -6.56 -11.65
N VAL A 183 -13.11 -6.33 -10.99
CA VAL A 183 -11.78 -6.33 -11.61
C VAL A 183 -10.97 -7.48 -11.01
N PRO A 184 -10.26 -8.29 -11.84
CA PRO A 184 -9.34 -9.30 -11.31
C PRO A 184 -8.19 -8.62 -10.55
N LEU A 185 -7.75 -9.24 -9.46
CA LEU A 185 -6.64 -8.75 -8.64
C LEU A 185 -5.42 -9.63 -8.89
N TYR A 186 -4.29 -9.01 -9.15
CA TYR A 186 -3.07 -9.74 -9.37
C TYR A 186 -1.95 -9.15 -8.50
N THR A 187 -1.19 -10.01 -7.84
CA THR A 187 -0.11 -9.60 -6.96
C THR A 187 1.16 -10.35 -7.33
N THR A 188 2.22 -9.62 -7.58
CA THR A 188 3.56 -10.19 -7.76
C THR A 188 4.40 -9.95 -6.53
N MET A 189 5.18 -10.95 -6.11
CA MET A 189 6.14 -10.87 -5.01
C MET A 189 7.51 -11.25 -5.55
N THR A 190 8.43 -10.30 -5.64
CA THR A 190 9.71 -10.48 -6.32
C THR A 190 10.88 -10.07 -5.42
N GLN A 191 11.87 -10.94 -5.23
CA GLN A 191 13.16 -10.50 -4.67
C GLN A 191 13.89 -9.66 -5.71
N VAL A 192 14.16 -8.40 -5.37
CA VAL A 192 14.85 -7.45 -6.26
C VAL A 192 16.31 -7.21 -5.87
N LEU A 193 16.66 -7.49 -4.62
CA LEU A 193 18.04 -7.44 -4.12
C LEU A 193 18.28 -8.56 -3.12
N THR A 194 19.40 -9.24 -3.22
CA THR A 194 19.93 -10.13 -2.18
C THR A 194 20.57 -9.32 -1.06
N ALA A 195 20.89 -9.95 0.06
CA ALA A 195 21.60 -9.29 1.16
C ALA A 195 23.01 -8.82 0.74
N GLU A 196 23.70 -9.63 -0.05
CA GLU A 196 25.03 -9.35 -0.62
C GLU A 196 24.97 -8.13 -1.54
N GLU A 197 23.99 -8.06 -2.44
CA GLU A 197 23.78 -6.91 -3.32
C GLU A 197 23.47 -5.64 -2.53
N VAL A 198 22.65 -5.72 -1.47
CA VAL A 198 22.42 -4.58 -0.58
C VAL A 198 23.71 -4.11 0.09
N GLU A 199 24.62 -5.01 0.42
CA GLU A 199 25.91 -4.63 1.01
C GLU A 199 26.92 -4.05 -0.01
N GLN A 200 26.87 -4.48 -1.26
CA GLN A 200 27.80 -4.05 -2.31
C GLN A 200 27.39 -2.75 -2.99
N LYS A 201 26.10 -2.63 -3.35
CA LYS A 201 25.59 -1.49 -4.12
C LYS A 201 25.58 -0.18 -3.35
N SER A 202 25.72 0.93 -4.05
CA SER A 202 25.56 2.28 -3.50
C SER A 202 24.09 2.55 -3.08
N VAL A 203 23.88 3.61 -2.32
CA VAL A 203 22.53 4.06 -1.93
C VAL A 203 21.72 4.48 -3.16
N GLU A 204 22.36 5.12 -4.11
CA GLU A 204 21.78 5.58 -5.36
C GLU A 204 21.32 4.42 -6.24
N GLU A 205 22.15 3.39 -6.39
CA GLU A 205 21.81 2.17 -7.14
C GLU A 205 20.62 1.44 -6.48
N ILE A 206 20.63 1.30 -5.15
CA ILE A 206 19.52 0.69 -4.40
C ILE A 206 18.23 1.50 -4.62
N ASN A 207 18.29 2.84 -4.53
CA ASN A 207 17.13 3.70 -4.78
C ASN A 207 16.59 3.51 -6.19
N GLN A 208 17.47 3.44 -7.21
CA GLN A 208 17.04 3.26 -8.59
C GLN A 208 16.36 1.92 -8.80
N ILE A 209 16.97 0.82 -8.34
CA ILE A 209 16.41 -0.54 -8.45
C ILE A 209 15.02 -0.61 -7.79
N VAL A 210 14.88 -0.02 -6.60
CA VAL A 210 13.60 -0.03 -5.88
C VAL A 210 12.56 0.86 -6.56
N LYS A 211 12.95 2.03 -7.08
CA LYS A 211 12.07 2.91 -7.85
C LYS A 211 11.54 2.19 -9.09
N ASP A 212 12.43 1.55 -9.85
CA ASP A 212 12.06 0.83 -11.07
C ASP A 212 11.11 -0.34 -10.75
N ALA A 213 11.41 -1.11 -9.70
CA ALA A 213 10.58 -2.24 -9.28
C ALA A 213 9.20 -1.84 -8.74
N LEU A 214 9.05 -0.62 -8.21
CA LEU A 214 7.78 -0.07 -7.72
C LEU A 214 7.07 0.82 -8.75
N THR A 215 7.71 1.11 -9.89
CA THR A 215 7.08 1.90 -10.95
C THR A 215 5.90 1.14 -11.53
N TYR A 216 4.72 1.75 -11.46
CA TYR A 216 3.49 1.12 -11.86
C TYR A 216 2.46 2.14 -12.35
N ASP A 217 1.72 1.76 -13.40
CA ASP A 217 0.58 2.49 -13.92
C ASP A 217 -0.60 1.52 -14.10
N GLU A 218 -1.63 1.72 -13.31
CA GLU A 218 -2.82 0.88 -13.28
C GLU A 218 -3.60 0.93 -14.59
N TYR A 219 -3.62 2.08 -15.27
CA TYR A 219 -4.35 2.23 -16.52
C TYR A 219 -3.62 1.62 -17.70
N GLN A 220 -2.28 1.70 -17.72
CA GLN A 220 -1.47 0.98 -18.67
C GLN A 220 -1.69 -0.53 -18.52
N TRP A 221 -1.61 -1.04 -17.29
CA TRP A 221 -1.88 -2.44 -16.98
C TRP A 221 -3.31 -2.86 -17.38
N GLN A 222 -4.31 -2.00 -17.16
CA GLN A 222 -5.69 -2.22 -17.60
C GLN A 222 -5.77 -2.45 -19.12
N VAL A 223 -5.09 -1.62 -19.89
CA VAL A 223 -5.05 -1.72 -21.36
C VAL A 223 -4.35 -3.01 -21.80
N GLU A 224 -3.17 -3.30 -21.23
CA GLU A 224 -2.38 -4.50 -21.53
C GLU A 224 -3.14 -5.80 -21.23
N GLN A 225 -3.92 -5.83 -20.15
CA GLN A 225 -4.75 -6.97 -19.77
C GLN A 225 -6.15 -6.97 -20.43
N ASN A 226 -6.44 -6.00 -21.27
CA ASN A 226 -7.76 -5.83 -21.92
C ASN A 226 -8.94 -5.86 -20.92
N ILE A 227 -8.77 -5.24 -19.75
CA ILE A 227 -9.79 -5.22 -18.71
C ILE A 227 -10.82 -4.14 -19.02
N ARG A 228 -12.07 -4.55 -19.19
CA ARG A 228 -13.20 -3.64 -19.42
C ARG A 228 -14.02 -3.48 -18.15
N ILE A 229 -14.18 -2.24 -17.71
CA ILE A 229 -15.04 -1.88 -16.58
C ILE A 229 -16.43 -1.56 -17.14
N THR A 230 -17.39 -2.43 -16.85
CA THR A 230 -18.75 -2.35 -17.44
C THR A 230 -19.82 -1.93 -16.44
N GLU A 231 -19.46 -1.72 -15.17
CA GLU A 231 -20.39 -1.31 -14.13
C GLU A 231 -21.12 -0.03 -14.49
N PRO A 232 -22.45 0.04 -14.29
CA PRO A 232 -23.24 1.20 -14.67
C PRO A 232 -22.84 2.47 -13.90
N PHE A 233 -22.22 2.32 -12.73
CA PHE A 233 -21.75 3.41 -11.87
C PHE A 233 -20.26 3.77 -12.07
N ARG A 234 -19.62 3.31 -13.13
CA ARG A 234 -18.15 3.39 -13.31
C ARG A 234 -17.57 4.80 -13.34
N ALA A 235 -18.34 5.82 -13.71
CA ALA A 235 -17.88 7.20 -13.71
C ALA A 235 -18.25 7.99 -12.44
N GLU A 236 -19.13 7.46 -11.58
CA GLU A 236 -19.57 8.19 -10.40
C GLU A 236 -18.40 8.58 -9.47
N GLY A 237 -18.30 9.85 -9.17
CA GLY A 237 -17.23 10.44 -8.36
C GLY A 237 -15.97 10.84 -9.14
N LEU A 238 -15.83 10.46 -10.41
CA LEU A 238 -14.65 10.75 -11.23
C LEU A 238 -14.38 12.25 -11.38
N HIS A 239 -15.42 13.10 -11.35
CA HIS A 239 -15.32 14.55 -11.36
C HIS A 239 -14.51 15.13 -10.16
N LYS A 240 -14.32 14.35 -9.09
CA LYS A 240 -13.50 14.78 -7.93
C LYS A 240 -12.01 14.80 -8.25
N VAL A 241 -11.58 14.01 -9.22
CA VAL A 241 -10.22 13.95 -9.73
C VAL A 241 -10.09 14.76 -11.01
N LEU A 242 -11.03 14.60 -11.93
CA LEU A 242 -11.11 15.35 -13.18
C LEU A 242 -12.02 16.58 -12.97
N TYR A 243 -11.56 17.52 -12.15
CA TYR A 243 -12.37 18.66 -11.70
C TYR A 243 -12.38 19.83 -12.67
N GLN A 244 -11.41 19.91 -13.60
CA GLN A 244 -11.33 20.96 -14.63
C GLN A 244 -11.86 20.45 -15.97
N CYS A 245 -12.74 21.20 -16.59
CA CYS A 245 -13.27 20.88 -17.92
C CYS A 245 -12.17 21.04 -18.99
N PRO A 246 -11.89 20.02 -19.84
CA PRO A 246 -10.90 20.14 -20.90
C PRO A 246 -11.31 21.11 -22.02
N SER A 247 -12.60 21.38 -22.20
CA SER A 247 -13.13 22.26 -23.24
C SER A 247 -13.19 23.73 -22.80
N CYS A 248 -13.95 24.06 -21.75
CA CYS A 248 -14.13 25.45 -21.31
C CYS A 248 -13.14 25.90 -20.23
N LYS A 249 -12.27 24.96 -19.72
CA LYS A 249 -11.26 25.21 -18.66
C LYS A 249 -11.84 25.65 -17.31
N THR A 250 -13.15 25.67 -17.14
CA THR A 250 -13.79 25.97 -15.87
C THR A 250 -13.49 24.88 -14.86
N GLU A 251 -13.13 25.25 -13.64
CA GLU A 251 -12.86 24.35 -12.53
C GLU A 251 -14.11 24.12 -11.67
N HIS A 252 -14.22 22.93 -11.08
CA HIS A 252 -15.25 22.51 -10.12
C HIS A 252 -16.70 22.47 -10.68
N GLU A 253 -16.90 22.66 -11.98
CA GLU A 253 -18.18 22.51 -12.66
C GLU A 253 -18.36 21.13 -13.30
N MET A 254 -17.37 20.24 -13.13
CA MET A 254 -17.50 18.87 -13.59
C MET A 254 -18.45 18.09 -12.67
N ALA A 255 -19.27 17.23 -13.26
CA ALA A 255 -20.15 16.29 -12.58
C ALA A 255 -20.02 14.89 -13.20
N SER A 256 -20.45 13.87 -12.48
CA SER A 256 -20.46 12.50 -12.98
C SER A 256 -21.66 11.74 -12.45
N GLU A 257 -22.32 10.99 -13.33
CA GLU A 257 -23.46 10.16 -13.01
C GLU A 257 -23.38 8.86 -13.83
N GLY A 258 -23.64 7.74 -13.19
CA GLY A 258 -23.61 6.45 -13.86
C GLY A 258 -22.29 6.17 -14.56
N ALA A 259 -22.31 6.15 -15.88
CA ALA A 259 -21.16 5.91 -16.75
C ALA A 259 -20.59 7.16 -17.43
N GLN A 260 -21.12 8.34 -17.09
CA GLN A 260 -20.83 9.59 -17.79
C GLN A 260 -20.13 10.60 -16.86
N ILE A 261 -19.27 11.44 -17.44
CA ILE A 261 -18.73 12.65 -16.85
C ILE A 261 -19.04 13.82 -17.78
N PHE A 262 -19.49 14.92 -17.25
CA PHE A 262 -19.91 16.09 -18.01
C PHE A 262 -19.61 17.39 -17.27
N CYS A 263 -19.62 18.50 -18.02
CA CYS A 263 -19.39 19.84 -17.47
C CYS A 263 -20.71 20.62 -17.41
N LYS A 264 -21.12 21.03 -16.23
CA LYS A 264 -22.35 21.82 -16.03
C LYS A 264 -22.28 23.21 -16.67
N ALA A 265 -21.08 23.80 -16.78
CA ALA A 265 -20.90 25.12 -17.39
C ALA A 265 -21.12 25.13 -18.92
N LEU A 266 -21.06 23.96 -19.58
CA LEU A 266 -21.31 23.85 -21.02
C LEU A 266 -22.78 23.58 -21.34
N GLY A 267 -23.63 23.37 -20.32
CA GLY A 267 -25.00 22.88 -20.54
C GLY A 267 -25.03 21.40 -20.96
N ASP A 268 -26.22 20.84 -20.95
CA ASP A 268 -26.45 19.48 -21.49
C ASP A 268 -26.24 19.51 -23.00
N GLY A 269 -25.09 18.99 -23.46
CA GLY A 269 -24.81 18.79 -24.87
C GLY A 269 -25.34 17.46 -25.37
#